data_a5e4e3a2d7eadcc762e38d6f8f755737
#
_entry.id   a5e4e3a2d7eadcc762e38d6f8f755737
#
_cell.length_a   1.000
_cell.length_b   1.000
_cell.length_c   1.000
_cell.angle_alpha   90.00
_cell.angle_beta   90.00
_cell.angle_gamma   90.00
#
_symmetry.space_group_name_H-M   'P 1'
#
loop_
_entity.id
_entity.type
_entity.pdbx_description
1 polymer ?
#
loop_
_entity_poly.entity_id
_entity_poly.type
_entity_poly.pdbx_seq_one_letter_code
_entity_poly.pdbx_strand_id
1 'polypeptide(L)'
;RASLSGLFDDWYTFQEVHEPKVNNARRGITKGCQYSKVKLNQFNPASRSHIANRLISKYSWKPKVFTEKGGVKVDETVLSTLPYPEAKQLSEFFLLDKRIGMLSEGRQAWLKKVYGGMLHHSIIVNSCVSQRASHRNPNLAQIPAVRAPYGKECRDLFTVRPGFKLVGADYAGLELRMLAHYMAKFDGGKFAKEVVEGDIHTTNSNLLGI
;
A
#
# COMPACT_ATOMS: atom_id res chain seq x y z
N ARG A 1 -5.42 14.41 -10.90
CA ARG A 1 -4.65 15.41 -10.12
C ARG A 1 -5.21 16.81 -10.30
N ALA A 2 -5.46 17.25 -11.53
CA ALA A 2 -5.97 18.60 -11.80
C ALA A 2 -7.32 18.88 -11.12
N SER A 3 -8.25 17.94 -11.12
CA SER A 3 -9.56 18.08 -10.47
C SER A 3 -9.50 18.16 -8.95
N LEU A 4 -8.40 17.77 -8.33
CA LEU A 4 -8.20 17.80 -6.88
C LEU A 4 -7.33 18.97 -6.41
N SER A 5 -6.80 19.79 -7.33
CA SER A 5 -5.99 20.96 -6.95
C SER A 5 -6.77 21.98 -6.12
N GLY A 6 -8.07 22.13 -6.40
CA GLY A 6 -8.98 23.00 -5.66
C GLY A 6 -9.70 22.34 -4.47
N LEU A 7 -9.32 21.11 -4.08
CA LEU A 7 -9.98 20.37 -3.00
C LEU A 7 -9.82 21.07 -1.64
N PHE A 8 -8.68 21.69 -1.42
CA PHE A 8 -8.40 22.62 -0.36
C PHE A 8 -8.01 23.96 -0.98
N ASP A 9 -7.79 24.98 -0.16
CA ASP A 9 -7.27 26.24 -0.66
C ASP A 9 -6.01 26.02 -1.50
N ASP A 10 -5.93 26.59 -2.69
CA ASP A 10 -4.82 26.40 -3.63
C ASP A 10 -3.47 26.78 -3.01
N TRP A 11 -3.48 27.76 -2.10
CA TRP A 11 -2.31 28.22 -1.40
C TRP A 11 -2.53 28.21 0.11
N TYR A 12 -1.54 27.76 0.85
CA TYR A 12 -1.56 27.79 2.30
C TYR A 12 -0.18 28.14 2.87
N THR A 13 -0.20 28.76 4.04
CA THR A 13 1.02 29.12 4.77
C THR A 13 1.54 27.90 5.52
N PHE A 14 2.81 27.59 5.31
CA PHE A 14 3.53 26.60 6.09
C PHE A 14 4.56 27.32 6.95
N GLN A 15 4.54 27.07 8.26
CA GLN A 15 5.47 27.65 9.21
C GLN A 15 6.33 26.57 9.82
N GLU A 16 7.63 26.71 9.69
CA GLU A 16 8.62 25.80 10.24
C GLU A 16 9.64 26.58 11.06
N VAL A 17 9.90 26.12 12.29
CA VAL A 17 10.99 26.66 13.10
C VAL A 17 12.30 26.07 12.59
N HIS A 18 13.20 26.94 12.17
CA HIS A 18 14.50 26.57 11.61
C HIS A 18 15.63 27.08 12.48
N GLU A 19 16.58 26.19 12.78
CA GLU A 19 17.81 26.52 13.50
C GLU A 19 19.01 26.39 12.55
N PRO A 20 19.64 27.50 12.15
CA PRO A 20 20.76 27.45 11.21
C PRO A 20 22.01 26.87 11.86
N LYS A 21 22.64 25.96 11.13
CA LYS A 21 23.90 25.31 11.56
C LYS A 21 25.15 26.14 11.28
N VAL A 22 25.04 27.17 10.45
CA VAL A 22 26.13 28.07 10.03
C VAL A 22 25.65 29.51 9.98
N ASN A 23 26.58 30.45 10.15
CA ASN A 23 26.29 31.86 9.97
C ASN A 23 26.08 32.20 8.49
N ASN A 24 25.12 33.07 8.20
CA ASN A 24 24.89 33.63 6.86
C ASN A 24 24.76 35.15 6.94
N ALA A 25 25.88 35.82 6.80
CA ALA A 25 25.98 37.29 6.92
C ALA A 25 25.10 38.01 5.88
N ARG A 26 24.93 37.49 4.65
CA ARG A 26 24.09 38.10 3.63
C ARG A 26 22.60 38.14 4.01
N ARG A 27 22.16 37.22 4.85
CA ARG A 27 20.76 37.13 5.32
C ARG A 27 20.58 37.57 6.75
N GLY A 28 21.63 38.04 7.42
CA GLY A 28 21.57 38.39 8.83
C GLY A 28 21.29 37.22 9.77
N ILE A 29 21.62 35.99 9.36
CA ILE A 29 21.28 34.76 10.08
C ILE A 29 22.50 34.33 10.88
N THR A 30 22.32 34.16 12.19
CA THR A 30 23.34 33.68 13.10
C THR A 30 23.11 32.20 13.44
N LYS A 31 24.22 31.44 13.55
CA LYS A 31 24.17 30.04 13.96
C LYS A 31 23.48 29.89 15.33
N GLY A 32 22.57 28.94 15.44
CA GLY A 32 21.85 28.65 16.69
C GLY A 32 20.65 29.55 16.99
N CYS A 33 20.47 30.66 16.27
CA CYS A 33 19.28 31.50 16.41
C CYS A 33 18.09 30.90 15.73
N GLN A 34 17.07 30.55 16.49
CA GLN A 34 15.82 30.02 15.90
C GLN A 34 15.02 31.12 15.22
N TYR A 35 14.52 30.85 14.04
CA TYR A 35 13.59 31.73 13.34
C TYR A 35 12.50 30.92 12.62
N SER A 36 11.32 31.53 12.50
CA SER A 36 10.22 30.94 11.76
C SER A 36 10.38 31.16 10.27
N LYS A 37 10.50 30.09 9.51
CA LYS A 37 10.48 30.13 8.06
C LYS A 37 9.04 29.98 7.59
N VAL A 38 8.51 31.04 7.00
CA VAL A 38 7.16 31.04 6.42
C VAL A 38 7.26 30.87 4.92
N LYS A 39 6.51 29.91 4.39
CA LYS A 39 6.45 29.62 2.97
C LYS A 39 5.00 29.47 2.53
N LEU A 40 4.65 30.11 1.42
CA LEU A 40 3.39 29.88 0.75
C LEU A 40 3.54 28.65 -0.14
N ASN A 41 2.74 27.60 0.12
CA ASN A 41 2.75 26.37 -0.64
C ASN A 41 1.44 26.19 -1.40
N GLN A 42 1.54 25.79 -2.66
CA GLN A 42 0.38 25.31 -3.39
C GLN A 42 0.03 23.89 -2.94
N PHE A 43 -1.25 23.62 -2.75
CA PHE A 43 -1.70 22.29 -2.37
C PHE A 43 -1.37 21.26 -3.47
N ASN A 44 -0.73 20.17 -3.04
CA ASN A 44 -0.45 19.03 -3.91
C ASN A 44 -1.16 17.78 -3.38
N PRO A 45 -2.19 17.27 -4.07
CA PRO A 45 -2.95 16.10 -3.65
C PRO A 45 -2.13 14.80 -3.63
N ALA A 46 -0.98 14.74 -4.29
CA ALA A 46 -0.08 13.60 -4.21
C ALA A 46 0.87 13.66 -3.01
N SER A 47 0.95 14.78 -2.29
CA SER A 47 1.81 14.94 -1.12
C SER A 47 1.08 14.59 0.17
N ARG A 48 1.47 13.48 0.79
CA ARG A 48 0.88 13.04 2.06
C ARG A 48 1.07 14.04 3.19
N SER A 49 2.18 14.77 3.21
CA SER A 49 2.44 15.83 4.19
C SER A 49 1.54 17.04 3.98
N HIS A 50 1.26 17.44 2.73
CA HIS A 50 0.29 18.50 2.43
C HIS A 50 -1.12 18.10 2.88
N ILE A 51 -1.55 16.87 2.58
CA ILE A 51 -2.86 16.37 3.00
C ILE A 51 -2.98 16.36 4.52
N ALA A 52 -1.98 15.82 5.24
CA ALA A 52 -1.97 15.81 6.69
C ALA A 52 -2.09 17.23 7.26
N ASN A 53 -1.29 18.16 6.77
CA ASN A 53 -1.31 19.56 7.18
C ASN A 53 -2.70 20.19 6.96
N ARG A 54 -3.31 19.98 5.78
CA ARG A 54 -4.63 20.56 5.47
C ARG A 54 -5.75 19.96 6.30
N LEU A 55 -5.74 18.64 6.52
CA LEU A 55 -6.72 17.97 7.39
C LEU A 55 -6.60 18.45 8.84
N ILE A 56 -5.38 18.59 9.36
CA ILE A 56 -5.16 19.13 10.70
C ILE A 56 -5.64 20.58 10.78
N SER A 57 -5.27 21.42 9.82
CA SER A 57 -5.63 22.84 9.82
C SER A 57 -7.13 23.07 9.65
N LYS A 58 -7.80 22.36 8.72
CA LYS A 58 -9.20 22.57 8.41
C LYS A 58 -10.16 21.91 9.42
N TYR A 59 -9.81 20.71 9.89
CA TYR A 59 -10.70 19.88 10.69
C TYR A 59 -10.20 19.62 12.11
N SER A 60 -9.06 20.22 12.52
CA SER A 60 -8.42 19.89 13.79
C SER A 60 -8.18 18.40 13.97
N TRP A 61 -7.92 17.69 12.85
CA TRP A 61 -7.70 16.26 12.85
C TRP A 61 -6.49 15.90 13.72
N LYS A 62 -6.67 14.93 14.60
CA LYS A 62 -5.60 14.38 15.46
C LYS A 62 -5.13 13.05 14.88
N PRO A 63 -3.96 12.99 14.23
CA PRO A 63 -3.42 11.75 13.69
C PRO A 63 -3.17 10.72 14.80
N LYS A 64 -3.60 9.47 14.56
CA LYS A 64 -3.36 8.35 15.48
C LYS A 64 -2.24 7.43 15.01
N VAL A 65 -1.90 7.47 13.72
CA VAL A 65 -0.93 6.57 13.10
C VAL A 65 0.22 7.37 12.50
N PHE A 66 1.43 6.92 12.80
CA PHE A 66 2.67 7.57 12.33
C PHE A 66 3.52 6.57 11.55
N THR A 67 4.39 7.08 10.69
CA THR A 67 5.39 6.28 9.99
C THR A 67 6.56 5.98 10.92
N GLU A 68 7.39 5.00 10.59
CA GLU A 68 8.63 4.68 11.35
C GLU A 68 9.55 5.89 11.57
N LYS A 69 9.49 6.88 10.67
CA LYS A 69 10.25 8.15 10.76
C LYS A 69 9.53 9.25 11.52
N GLY A 70 8.43 8.96 12.21
CA GLY A 70 7.66 9.91 12.99
C GLY A 70 6.75 10.85 12.20
N GLY A 71 6.68 10.73 10.88
CA GLY A 71 5.74 11.51 10.05
C GLY A 71 4.31 10.98 10.16
N VAL A 72 3.32 11.86 10.00
CA VAL A 72 1.91 11.46 9.98
C VAL A 72 1.65 10.48 8.83
N LYS A 73 1.07 9.32 9.15
CA LYS A 73 0.69 8.35 8.13
C LYS A 73 -0.62 8.77 7.48
N VAL A 74 -0.58 8.95 6.15
CA VAL A 74 -1.75 9.23 5.31
C VAL A 74 -1.73 8.23 4.17
N ASP A 75 -2.63 7.25 4.22
CA ASP A 75 -2.83 6.26 3.18
C ASP A 75 -4.34 6.00 2.97
N GLU A 76 -4.68 5.16 2.02
CA GLU A 76 -6.06 4.81 1.69
C GLU A 76 -6.84 4.32 2.92
N THR A 77 -6.19 3.51 3.77
CA THR A 77 -6.81 2.94 4.97
C THR A 77 -7.14 4.02 5.99
N VAL A 78 -6.21 4.93 6.25
CA VAL A 78 -6.44 6.05 7.17
C VAL A 78 -7.50 6.98 6.62
N LEU A 79 -7.42 7.37 5.34
CA LEU A 79 -8.38 8.29 4.72
C LEU A 79 -9.80 7.71 4.69
N SER A 80 -9.96 6.40 4.46
CA SER A 80 -11.28 5.76 4.43
C SER A 80 -12.01 5.77 5.77
N THR A 81 -11.28 5.91 6.89
CA THR A 81 -11.87 6.00 8.24
C THR A 81 -12.30 7.42 8.63
N LEU A 82 -11.91 8.43 7.84
CA LEU A 82 -12.18 9.83 8.16
C LEU A 82 -13.55 10.28 7.61
N PRO A 83 -14.34 11.02 8.40
CA PRO A 83 -15.67 11.46 8.01
C PRO A 83 -15.67 12.68 7.07
N TYR A 84 -14.50 13.08 6.58
CA TYR A 84 -14.33 14.28 5.78
C TYR A 84 -14.59 14.01 4.30
N PRO A 85 -15.32 14.88 3.58
CA PRO A 85 -15.63 14.68 2.15
C PRO A 85 -14.39 14.60 1.28
N GLU A 86 -13.37 15.44 1.57
CA GLU A 86 -12.10 15.44 0.85
C GLU A 86 -11.30 14.14 1.07
N ALA A 87 -11.42 13.53 2.24
CA ALA A 87 -10.71 12.29 2.54
C ALA A 87 -11.17 11.14 1.63
N LYS A 88 -12.47 11.09 1.31
CA LYS A 88 -13.03 10.10 0.38
C LYS A 88 -12.46 10.28 -1.03
N GLN A 89 -12.42 11.51 -1.54
CA GLN A 89 -11.88 11.81 -2.86
C GLN A 89 -10.37 11.53 -2.95
N LEU A 90 -9.63 11.83 -1.88
CA LEU A 90 -8.20 11.54 -1.79
C LEU A 90 -7.91 10.03 -1.69
N SER A 91 -8.76 9.27 -1.01
CA SER A 91 -8.66 7.81 -0.96
C SER A 91 -8.82 7.20 -2.35
N GLU A 92 -9.83 7.64 -3.11
CA GLU A 92 -10.04 7.22 -4.49
C GLU A 92 -8.86 7.62 -5.39
N PHE A 93 -8.36 8.85 -5.24
CA PHE A 93 -7.17 9.31 -5.95
C PHE A 93 -5.95 8.42 -5.69
N PHE A 94 -5.66 8.05 -4.45
CA PHE A 94 -4.54 7.16 -4.13
C PHE A 94 -4.73 5.76 -4.71
N LEU A 95 -5.96 5.24 -4.71
CA LEU A 95 -6.27 3.97 -5.35
C LEU A 95 -5.96 4.01 -6.84
N LEU A 96 -6.43 5.03 -7.54
CA LEU A 96 -6.18 5.22 -8.98
C LEU A 96 -4.69 5.45 -9.27
N ASP A 97 -4.02 6.31 -8.51
CA ASP A 97 -2.59 6.61 -8.67
C ASP A 97 -1.75 5.33 -8.51
N LYS A 98 -2.11 4.47 -7.54
CA LYS A 98 -1.48 3.17 -7.35
C LYS A 98 -1.70 2.22 -8.53
N ARG A 99 -2.92 2.17 -9.10
CA ARG A 99 -3.22 1.35 -10.27
C ARG A 99 -2.47 1.84 -11.51
N ILE A 100 -2.48 3.14 -11.77
CA ILE A 100 -1.75 3.77 -12.87
C ILE A 100 -0.24 3.54 -12.72
N GLY A 101 0.29 3.72 -11.50
CA GLY A 101 1.70 3.44 -11.20
C GLY A 101 2.10 1.99 -11.48
N MET A 102 1.22 1.04 -11.19
CA MET A 102 1.43 -0.38 -11.48
C MET A 102 1.37 -0.68 -12.98
N LEU A 103 0.41 -0.08 -13.70
CA LEU A 103 0.16 -0.36 -15.11
C LEU A 103 1.17 0.33 -16.04
N SER A 104 1.41 1.64 -15.87
CA SER A 104 2.10 2.46 -16.88
C SER A 104 3.17 3.41 -16.34
N GLU A 105 2.96 4.10 -15.23
CA GLU A 105 3.83 5.22 -14.83
C GLU A 105 4.99 4.82 -13.92
N GLY A 106 4.83 3.81 -13.07
CA GLY A 106 5.85 3.37 -12.13
C GLY A 106 7.13 2.88 -12.81
N ARG A 107 8.25 2.89 -12.09
CA ARG A 107 9.53 2.37 -12.61
C ARG A 107 9.45 0.90 -13.04
N GLN A 108 8.61 0.12 -12.37
CA GLN A 108 8.37 -1.30 -12.64
C GLN A 108 6.97 -1.53 -13.18
N ALA A 109 6.40 -0.55 -13.89
CA ALA A 109 5.09 -0.68 -14.48
C ALA A 109 5.06 -1.81 -15.53
N TRP A 110 3.92 -2.49 -15.61
CA TRP A 110 3.78 -3.67 -16.48
C TRP A 110 4.07 -3.34 -17.94
N LEU A 111 3.50 -2.23 -18.46
CA LEU A 111 3.72 -1.82 -19.85
C LEU A 111 5.19 -1.54 -20.18
N LYS A 112 6.00 -1.12 -19.19
CA LYS A 112 7.43 -0.90 -19.36
C LYS A 112 8.25 -2.20 -19.40
N LYS A 113 7.64 -3.32 -19.05
CA LYS A 113 8.28 -4.65 -18.98
C LYS A 113 7.76 -5.62 -20.03
N VAL A 114 6.89 -5.14 -20.91
CA VAL A 114 6.45 -5.91 -22.08
C VAL A 114 7.54 -5.86 -23.14
N TYR A 115 7.97 -7.03 -23.58
CA TYR A 115 8.89 -7.21 -24.70
C TYR A 115 8.43 -8.40 -25.56
N GLY A 116 8.42 -8.26 -26.90
CA GLY A 116 7.94 -9.30 -27.81
C GLY A 116 6.48 -9.72 -27.55
N GLY A 117 5.62 -8.79 -27.11
CA GLY A 117 4.23 -9.06 -26.77
C GLY A 117 4.02 -9.85 -25.46
N MET A 118 5.07 -10.07 -24.69
CA MET A 118 5.02 -10.79 -23.42
C MET A 118 5.53 -9.93 -22.27
N LEU A 119 4.91 -10.12 -21.11
CA LEU A 119 5.36 -9.50 -19.87
C LEU A 119 6.43 -10.39 -19.21
N HIS A 120 7.61 -9.82 -19.01
CA HIS A 120 8.73 -10.49 -18.38
C HIS A 120 8.88 -10.04 -16.92
N HIS A 121 9.02 -10.99 -16.02
CA HIS A 121 9.26 -10.73 -14.61
C HIS A 121 10.35 -11.66 -14.06
N SER A 122 10.87 -11.33 -12.89
CA SER A 122 11.89 -12.13 -12.20
C SER A 122 11.32 -12.73 -10.91
N ILE A 123 11.65 -13.99 -10.66
CA ILE A 123 11.36 -14.69 -9.41
C ILE A 123 12.69 -15.02 -8.74
N ILE A 124 12.81 -14.67 -7.45
CA ILE A 124 13.94 -15.07 -6.63
C ILE A 124 13.44 -16.06 -5.60
N VAL A 125 13.90 -17.28 -5.74
CA VAL A 125 13.56 -18.39 -4.83
C VAL A 125 14.21 -18.13 -3.45
N ASN A 126 13.51 -18.49 -2.39
CA ASN A 126 14.00 -18.38 -1.01
C ASN A 126 14.49 -16.99 -0.60
N SER A 127 13.95 -15.92 -1.16
CA SER A 127 14.41 -14.57 -0.85
C SER A 127 13.76 -13.93 0.37
N CYS A 128 12.68 -14.49 0.87
CA CYS A 128 12.02 -14.07 2.11
C CYS A 128 12.53 -14.85 3.31
N VAL A 129 12.44 -14.27 4.52
CA VAL A 129 12.77 -14.96 5.78
C VAL A 129 11.97 -16.26 5.95
N SER A 130 10.73 -16.29 5.44
CA SER A 130 9.86 -17.47 5.39
C SER A 130 10.21 -18.45 4.26
N GLN A 131 11.33 -18.26 3.56
CA GLN A 131 11.77 -19.04 2.39
C GLN A 131 10.81 -19.01 1.20
N ARG A 132 9.82 -18.12 1.20
CA ARG A 132 8.96 -17.89 0.05
C ARG A 132 9.72 -17.16 -1.06
N ALA A 133 9.35 -17.44 -2.31
CA ALA A 133 9.86 -16.70 -3.45
C ALA A 133 9.34 -15.25 -3.45
N SER A 134 10.17 -14.32 -3.89
CA SER A 134 9.74 -12.95 -4.17
C SER A 134 9.70 -12.67 -5.67
N HIS A 135 8.73 -11.85 -6.06
CA HIS A 135 8.54 -11.43 -7.44
C HIS A 135 9.02 -9.99 -7.63
N ARG A 136 9.72 -9.71 -8.72
CA ARG A 136 10.19 -8.37 -9.06
C ARG A 136 10.31 -8.15 -10.56
N ASN A 137 10.36 -6.90 -10.95
CA ASN A 137 10.59 -6.45 -12.32
C ASN A 137 9.56 -6.93 -13.38
N PRO A 138 8.26 -6.85 -13.16
CA PRO A 138 7.51 -6.31 -12.03
C PRO A 138 7.15 -7.35 -10.97
N ASN A 139 6.58 -6.90 -9.82
CA ASN A 139 6.03 -7.81 -8.83
C ASN A 139 4.61 -8.24 -9.21
N LEU A 140 4.47 -9.40 -9.82
CA LEU A 140 3.18 -9.96 -10.24
C LEU A 140 2.39 -10.60 -9.09
N ALA A 141 3.01 -10.90 -7.95
CA ALA A 141 2.29 -11.39 -6.78
C ALA A 141 1.36 -10.33 -6.15
N GLN A 142 1.54 -9.05 -6.52
CA GLN A 142 0.70 -7.94 -6.04
C GLN A 142 -0.43 -7.55 -6.99
N ILE A 143 -0.73 -8.37 -7.99
CA ILE A 143 -1.91 -8.14 -8.84
C ILE A 143 -3.16 -8.18 -7.96
N PRO A 144 -4.05 -7.16 -8.03
CA PRO A 144 -5.23 -7.10 -7.20
C PRO A 144 -6.11 -8.35 -7.33
N ALA A 145 -6.74 -8.76 -6.22
CA ALA A 145 -7.74 -9.83 -6.26
C ALA A 145 -8.93 -9.40 -7.12
N VAL A 146 -9.63 -10.35 -7.74
CA VAL A 146 -10.80 -10.08 -8.61
C VAL A 146 -11.85 -9.19 -7.92
N ARG A 147 -12.09 -9.42 -6.63
CA ARG A 147 -13.04 -8.65 -5.81
C ARG A 147 -12.53 -7.26 -5.37
N ALA A 148 -11.25 -6.97 -5.54
CA ALA A 148 -10.69 -5.65 -5.23
C ALA A 148 -11.07 -4.65 -6.33
N PRO A 149 -11.17 -3.35 -6.02
CA PRO A 149 -11.41 -2.32 -7.03
C PRO A 149 -10.41 -2.40 -8.18
N TYR A 150 -10.92 -2.44 -9.42
CA TYR A 150 -10.16 -2.66 -10.66
C TYR A 150 -9.37 -3.98 -10.72
N GLY A 151 -9.72 -4.95 -9.86
CA GLY A 151 -9.00 -6.21 -9.79
C GLY A 151 -9.27 -7.11 -11.00
N LYS A 152 -10.53 -7.17 -11.42
CA LYS A 152 -10.92 -7.93 -12.62
C LYS A 152 -10.24 -7.38 -13.85
N GLU A 153 -10.30 -6.07 -14.07
CA GLU A 153 -9.70 -5.39 -15.21
C GLU A 153 -8.18 -5.60 -15.26
N CYS A 154 -7.52 -5.50 -14.11
CA CYS A 154 -6.08 -5.76 -14.01
C CYS A 154 -5.72 -7.21 -14.37
N ARG A 155 -6.56 -8.17 -13.98
CA ARG A 155 -6.31 -9.60 -14.29
C ARG A 155 -6.64 -9.96 -15.74
N ASP A 156 -7.65 -9.37 -16.31
CA ASP A 156 -8.07 -9.58 -17.71
C ASP A 156 -6.98 -9.10 -18.70
N LEU A 157 -6.01 -8.30 -18.27
CA LEU A 157 -4.84 -7.93 -19.07
C LEU A 157 -3.86 -9.10 -19.30
N PHE A 158 -3.93 -10.13 -18.46
CA PHE A 158 -3.04 -11.31 -18.57
C PHE A 158 -3.72 -12.38 -19.41
N THR A 159 -3.26 -12.51 -20.64
CA THR A 159 -3.79 -13.46 -21.61
C THR A 159 -2.70 -14.44 -22.05
N VAL A 160 -3.09 -15.47 -22.77
CA VAL A 160 -2.17 -16.44 -23.40
C VAL A 160 -2.23 -16.32 -24.90
N ARG A 161 -1.21 -16.84 -25.59
CA ARG A 161 -1.20 -16.87 -27.06
C ARG A 161 -2.36 -17.67 -27.60
N PRO A 162 -2.83 -17.37 -28.80
CA PRO A 162 -3.83 -18.20 -29.48
C PRO A 162 -3.45 -19.69 -29.49
N GLY A 163 -4.40 -20.56 -29.19
CA GLY A 163 -4.16 -22.00 -29.07
C GLY A 163 -3.65 -22.49 -27.71
N PHE A 164 -3.32 -21.60 -26.79
CA PHE A 164 -2.90 -21.94 -25.42
C PHE A 164 -4.02 -21.66 -24.42
N LYS A 165 -3.95 -22.31 -23.27
CA LYS A 165 -4.84 -22.07 -22.12
C LYS A 165 -4.00 -21.74 -20.88
N LEU A 166 -4.45 -20.79 -20.08
CA LEU A 166 -3.88 -20.52 -18.77
C LEU A 166 -4.47 -21.53 -17.78
N VAL A 167 -3.61 -22.33 -17.14
CA VAL A 167 -4.00 -23.26 -16.09
C VAL A 167 -3.41 -22.77 -14.79
N GLY A 168 -4.24 -22.56 -13.78
CA GLY A 168 -3.85 -22.22 -12.44
C GLY A 168 -4.25 -23.33 -11.47
N ALA A 169 -3.36 -23.67 -10.53
CA ALA A 169 -3.65 -24.60 -9.44
C ALA A 169 -3.13 -24.00 -8.14
N ASP A 170 -3.92 -24.11 -7.09
CA ASP A 170 -3.57 -23.70 -5.76
C ASP A 170 -3.99 -24.75 -4.74
N TYR A 171 -3.14 -25.03 -3.77
CA TYR A 171 -3.45 -26.00 -2.71
C TYR A 171 -4.26 -25.31 -1.61
N ALA A 172 -5.51 -25.76 -1.45
CA ALA A 172 -6.37 -25.25 -0.39
C ALA A 172 -5.75 -25.53 1.01
N GLY A 173 -5.49 -24.46 1.77
CA GLY A 173 -5.00 -24.56 3.14
C GLY A 173 -3.65 -25.27 3.30
N LEU A 174 -2.73 -25.14 2.33
CA LEU A 174 -1.44 -25.85 2.32
C LEU A 174 -0.70 -25.74 3.67
N GLU A 175 -0.61 -24.55 4.23
CA GLU A 175 0.11 -24.33 5.50
C GLU A 175 -0.53 -25.08 6.67
N LEU A 176 -1.86 -25.06 6.76
CA LEU A 176 -2.59 -25.81 7.80
C LEU A 176 -2.46 -27.31 7.61
N ARG A 177 -2.45 -27.80 6.37
CA ARG A 177 -2.24 -29.22 6.06
C ARG A 177 -0.84 -29.68 6.46
N MET A 178 0.18 -28.87 6.20
CA MET A 178 1.54 -29.17 6.64
C MET A 178 1.68 -29.13 8.15
N LEU A 179 1.07 -28.16 8.83
CA LEU A 179 1.02 -28.10 10.29
C LEU A 179 0.34 -29.36 10.85
N ALA A 180 -0.80 -29.74 10.29
CA ALA A 180 -1.56 -30.92 10.68
C ALA A 180 -0.74 -32.22 10.51
N HIS A 181 0.05 -32.34 9.45
CA HIS A 181 0.96 -33.45 9.26
C HIS A 181 1.97 -33.57 10.41
N TYR A 182 2.61 -32.46 10.78
CA TYR A 182 3.58 -32.48 11.89
C TYR A 182 2.92 -32.70 13.27
N MET A 183 1.69 -32.25 13.47
CA MET A 183 0.95 -32.42 14.71
C MET A 183 0.39 -33.82 14.87
N ALA A 184 0.15 -34.56 13.78
CA ALA A 184 -0.51 -35.88 13.82
C ALA A 184 0.12 -36.88 14.77
N LYS A 185 1.44 -36.85 14.97
CA LYS A 185 2.15 -37.70 15.92
C LYS A 185 1.85 -37.36 17.39
N PHE A 186 1.33 -36.17 17.70
CA PHE A 186 1.03 -35.74 19.06
C PHE A 186 -0.46 -35.84 19.39
N ASP A 187 -1.36 -35.64 18.42
CA ASP A 187 -2.81 -35.61 18.60
C ASP A 187 -3.55 -36.80 17.99
N GLY A 188 -2.80 -37.76 17.46
CA GLY A 188 -3.36 -38.93 16.77
C GLY A 188 -4.09 -38.57 15.47
N GLY A 189 -3.76 -37.44 14.86
CA GLY A 189 -4.31 -37.01 13.59
C GLY A 189 -5.68 -36.29 13.70
N LYS A 190 -6.11 -35.92 14.89
CA LYS A 190 -7.38 -35.21 15.11
C LYS A 190 -7.43 -33.87 14.34
N PHE A 191 -6.40 -33.05 14.46
CA PHE A 191 -6.30 -31.80 13.74
C PHE A 191 -6.23 -31.98 12.21
N ALA A 192 -5.53 -33.04 11.77
CA ALA A 192 -5.45 -33.35 10.34
C ALA A 192 -6.84 -33.70 9.75
N LYS A 193 -7.64 -34.46 10.50
CA LYS A 193 -9.00 -34.80 10.11
C LYS A 193 -9.86 -33.53 10.00
N GLU A 194 -9.79 -32.63 10.97
CA GLU A 194 -10.52 -31.38 10.98
C GLU A 194 -10.13 -30.46 9.81
N VAL A 195 -8.84 -30.36 9.47
CA VAL A 195 -8.35 -29.56 8.33
C VAL A 195 -8.79 -30.12 6.97
N VAL A 196 -8.97 -31.44 6.85
CA VAL A 196 -9.30 -32.10 5.57
C VAL A 196 -10.80 -32.22 5.37
N GLU A 197 -11.54 -32.58 6.41
CA GLU A 197 -12.96 -32.93 6.35
C GLU A 197 -13.88 -31.87 6.98
N GLY A 198 -13.34 -31.03 7.87
CA GLY A 198 -14.09 -30.00 8.61
C GLY A 198 -13.92 -28.57 8.05
N ASP A 199 -14.47 -27.60 8.76
CA ASP A 199 -14.23 -26.18 8.56
C ASP A 199 -13.44 -25.62 9.75
N ILE A 200 -12.13 -25.58 9.56
CA ILE A 200 -11.18 -25.12 10.60
C ILE A 200 -11.43 -23.67 11.03
N HIS A 201 -11.99 -22.82 10.16
CA HIS A 201 -12.31 -21.44 10.50
C HIS A 201 -13.47 -21.37 11.46
N THR A 202 -14.56 -22.11 11.20
CA THR A 202 -15.70 -22.23 12.10
C THR A 202 -15.30 -22.89 13.41
N THR A 203 -14.48 -23.95 13.36
CA THR A 203 -13.97 -24.62 14.56
C THR A 203 -13.15 -23.66 15.43
N ASN A 204 -12.24 -22.88 14.85
CA ASN A 204 -11.45 -21.90 15.59
C ASN A 204 -12.30 -20.76 16.14
N SER A 205 -13.27 -20.24 15.38
CA SER A 205 -14.22 -19.22 15.87
C SER A 205 -14.99 -19.71 17.09
N ASN A 206 -15.52 -20.92 17.02
CA ASN A 206 -16.24 -21.54 18.13
C ASN A 206 -15.35 -21.73 19.38
N LEU A 207 -14.09 -22.14 19.20
CA LEU A 207 -13.14 -22.27 20.30
C LEU A 207 -12.77 -20.93 20.96
N LEU A 208 -12.73 -19.86 20.17
CA LEU A 208 -12.43 -18.52 20.65
C LEU A 208 -13.68 -17.76 21.15
N GLY A 209 -14.88 -18.30 20.93
CA GLY A 209 -16.15 -17.67 21.30
C GLY A 209 -16.50 -16.43 20.46
N ILE A 210 -16.07 -16.38 19.20
CA ILE A 210 -16.28 -15.26 18.26
C ILE A 210 -17.00 -15.74 17.00
#